data_acead35f87bf889edc4fcb296df5a03f
#
_entry.id   acead35f87bf889edc4fcb296df5a03f
#
_cell.length_a   1.000
_cell.length_b   1.000
_cell.length_c   1.000
_cell.angle_alpha   90.00
_cell.angle_beta   90.00
_cell.angle_gamma   90.00
#
_symmetry.space_group_name_H-M   'P 1'
#
loop_
_entity.id
_entity.type
_entity.pdbx_description
1 polymer ?
#
loop_
_entity_poly.entity_id
_entity_poly.type
_entity_poly.pdbx_seq_one_letter_code
_entity_poly.pdbx_strand_id
1 'polypeptide(L)'
;IIDGCCGVLVGMFILYSGFVAAKDTISPLLGQPPEPELVQQINDIVLSYDDVTGIHDLIVHNYGPGRTLISLHAEVPSDGNILTLHDTIDTIEHELRSKLNCNAVIHMDPVSTNDPETLSLKAEVKAYLDQIDPKLSMHDFRIVKGLTHTNLIFDIVVPYDYPVSDQDVVDSVTKRIQMNHPD
;
A
#
# COMPACT_ATOMS: atom_id res chain seq x y z
N ILE A 1 -58.18 7.83 -1.37
CA ILE A 1 -57.07 8.51 -0.70
C ILE A 1 -56.13 7.50 -0.03
N ILE A 2 -56.65 6.58 0.81
CA ILE A 2 -55.82 5.57 1.51
C ILE A 2 -55.04 4.69 0.51
N ASP A 3 -55.71 4.21 -0.54
CA ASP A 3 -55.12 3.38 -1.58
C ASP A 3 -53.98 4.08 -2.29
N GLY A 4 -54.14 5.36 -2.65
CA GLY A 4 -53.06 6.15 -3.24
C GLY A 4 -51.88 6.37 -2.28
N CYS A 5 -52.13 6.59 -0.98
CA CYS A 5 -51.07 6.71 0.03
C CYS A 5 -50.29 5.39 0.21
N CYS A 6 -51.01 4.26 0.26
CA CYS A 6 -50.38 2.94 0.33
C CYS A 6 -49.56 2.65 -0.91
N GLY A 7 -50.03 2.99 -2.11
CA GLY A 7 -49.28 2.83 -3.36
C GLY A 7 -48.00 3.64 -3.38
N VAL A 8 -48.01 4.90 -2.90
CA VAL A 8 -46.81 5.74 -2.78
C VAL A 8 -45.82 5.14 -1.78
N LEU A 9 -46.26 4.67 -0.62
CA LEU A 9 -45.39 4.05 0.39
C LEU A 9 -44.72 2.77 -0.15
N VAL A 10 -45.48 1.91 -0.82
CA VAL A 10 -44.93 0.70 -1.46
C VAL A 10 -43.94 1.07 -2.56
N GLY A 11 -44.27 2.06 -3.38
CA GLY A 11 -43.37 2.56 -4.43
C GLY A 11 -42.04 3.08 -3.86
N MET A 12 -42.09 3.87 -2.79
CA MET A 12 -40.87 4.36 -2.10
C MET A 12 -40.08 3.19 -1.50
N PHE A 13 -40.72 2.21 -0.91
CA PHE A 13 -40.06 1.03 -0.36
C PHE A 13 -39.33 0.23 -1.46
N ILE A 14 -39.98 0.03 -2.61
CA ILE A 14 -39.38 -0.68 -3.74
C ILE A 14 -38.19 0.09 -4.28
N LEU A 15 -38.28 1.42 -4.45
CA LEU A 15 -37.17 2.26 -4.91
C LEU A 15 -35.99 2.23 -3.93
N TYR A 16 -36.26 2.34 -2.64
CA TYR A 16 -35.23 2.26 -1.61
C TYR A 16 -34.53 0.90 -1.61
N SER A 17 -35.30 -0.19 -1.66
CA SER A 17 -34.76 -1.55 -1.70
C SER A 17 -33.92 -1.80 -2.96
N GLY A 18 -34.39 -1.28 -4.12
CA GLY A 18 -33.65 -1.36 -5.37
C GLY A 18 -32.33 -0.57 -5.32
N PHE A 19 -32.36 0.62 -4.73
CA PHE A 19 -31.14 1.43 -4.54
C PHE A 19 -30.12 0.73 -3.61
N VAL A 20 -30.58 0.19 -2.47
CA VAL A 20 -29.71 -0.56 -1.55
C VAL A 20 -29.10 -1.78 -2.25
N ALA A 21 -29.89 -2.58 -2.93
CA ALA A 21 -29.42 -3.75 -3.66
C ALA A 21 -28.38 -3.37 -4.76
N ALA A 22 -28.63 -2.29 -5.49
CA ALA A 22 -27.68 -1.79 -6.48
C ALA A 22 -26.37 -1.32 -5.84
N LYS A 23 -26.43 -0.56 -4.74
CA LYS A 23 -25.29 -0.10 -3.98
C LYS A 23 -24.46 -1.28 -3.48
N ASP A 24 -25.09 -2.28 -2.86
CA ASP A 24 -24.41 -3.45 -2.29
C ASP A 24 -23.75 -4.32 -3.38
N THR A 25 -24.29 -4.31 -4.59
CA THR A 25 -23.73 -5.01 -5.73
C THR A 25 -22.53 -4.26 -6.35
N ILE A 26 -22.63 -2.94 -6.44
CA ILE A 26 -21.61 -2.11 -7.11
C ILE A 26 -20.45 -1.80 -6.16
N SER A 27 -20.70 -1.62 -4.86
CA SER A 27 -19.69 -1.20 -3.88
C SER A 27 -18.45 -2.12 -3.85
N PRO A 28 -18.56 -3.45 -3.86
CA PRO A 28 -17.38 -4.33 -3.92
C PRO A 28 -16.58 -4.18 -5.23
N LEU A 29 -17.26 -3.85 -6.34
CA LEU A 29 -16.60 -3.67 -7.64
C LEU A 29 -15.80 -2.37 -7.74
N LEU A 30 -16.17 -1.36 -6.95
CA LEU A 30 -15.44 -0.08 -6.88
C LEU A 30 -14.22 -0.16 -5.96
N GLY A 31 -14.05 -1.25 -5.23
CA GLY A 31 -13.02 -1.44 -4.23
C GLY A 31 -13.50 -1.06 -2.84
N GLN A 32 -13.35 -1.97 -1.91
CA GLN A 32 -13.56 -1.74 -0.48
C GLN A 32 -12.25 -1.99 0.24
N PRO A 33 -11.96 -1.26 1.33
CA PRO A 33 -10.80 -1.58 2.14
C PRO A 33 -10.92 -3.03 2.63
N PRO A 34 -9.81 -3.79 2.63
CA PRO A 34 -9.81 -5.15 3.15
C PRO A 34 -10.12 -5.19 4.64
N GLU A 35 -10.63 -6.32 5.11
CA GLU A 35 -10.82 -6.53 6.54
C GLU A 35 -9.48 -6.47 7.27
N PRO A 36 -9.37 -5.73 8.41
CA PRO A 36 -8.11 -5.60 9.14
C PRO A 36 -7.48 -6.93 9.54
N GLU A 37 -8.31 -7.92 9.85
CA GLU A 37 -7.89 -9.28 10.20
C GLU A 37 -7.19 -9.99 9.04
N LEU A 38 -7.66 -9.79 7.81
CA LEU A 38 -7.02 -10.34 6.61
C LEU A 38 -5.66 -9.68 6.37
N VAL A 39 -5.58 -8.36 6.52
CA VAL A 39 -4.31 -7.61 6.40
C VAL A 39 -3.29 -8.11 7.43
N GLN A 40 -3.72 -8.31 8.68
CA GLN A 40 -2.85 -8.83 9.72
C GLN A 40 -2.35 -10.25 9.41
N GLN A 41 -3.23 -11.15 8.95
CA GLN A 41 -2.85 -12.51 8.57
C GLN A 41 -1.85 -12.54 7.40
N ILE A 42 -2.03 -11.66 6.41
CA ILE A 42 -1.08 -11.51 5.30
C ILE A 42 0.28 -11.10 5.84
N ASN A 43 0.33 -10.06 6.67
CA ASN A 43 1.56 -9.55 7.25
C ASN A 43 2.26 -10.62 8.11
N ASP A 44 1.51 -11.33 8.96
CA ASP A 44 2.05 -12.39 9.82
C ASP A 44 2.68 -13.53 9.02
N ILE A 45 2.06 -13.92 7.90
CA ILE A 45 2.61 -14.97 7.03
C ILE A 45 3.87 -14.45 6.33
N VAL A 46 3.81 -13.30 5.68
CA VAL A 46 4.92 -12.80 4.85
C VAL A 46 6.14 -12.45 5.70
N LEU A 47 5.95 -11.80 6.85
CA LEU A 47 7.02 -11.43 7.78
C LEU A 47 7.54 -12.59 8.64
N SER A 48 6.93 -13.78 8.55
CA SER A 48 7.46 -14.97 9.23
C SER A 48 8.70 -15.58 8.59
N TYR A 49 9.05 -15.13 7.38
CA TYR A 49 10.21 -15.58 6.63
C TYR A 49 11.40 -14.66 6.89
N ASP A 50 12.54 -15.23 7.29
CA ASP A 50 13.75 -14.48 7.65
C ASP A 50 14.33 -13.65 6.48
N ASP A 51 14.06 -14.06 5.23
CA ASP A 51 14.49 -13.37 4.03
C ASP A 51 13.64 -12.11 3.71
N VAL A 52 12.53 -11.88 4.39
CA VAL A 52 11.66 -10.72 4.20
C VAL A 52 11.82 -9.75 5.35
N THR A 53 12.28 -8.53 5.04
CA THR A 53 12.55 -7.49 6.02
C THR A 53 11.42 -6.47 6.18
N GLY A 54 10.52 -6.39 5.20
CA GLY A 54 9.39 -5.46 5.22
C GLY A 54 8.37 -5.77 4.13
N ILE A 55 7.19 -5.15 4.27
CA ILE A 55 6.08 -5.22 3.30
C ILE A 55 5.56 -3.82 3.07
N HIS A 56 5.22 -3.51 1.81
CA HIS A 56 4.54 -2.27 1.46
C HIS A 56 3.65 -2.46 0.22
N ASP A 57 2.88 -1.43 -0.10
CA ASP A 57 1.98 -1.38 -1.27
C ASP A 57 1.02 -2.58 -1.35
N LEU A 58 0.51 -3.03 -0.17
CA LEU A 58 -0.46 -4.11 -0.12
C LEU A 58 -1.79 -3.67 -0.74
N ILE A 59 -2.16 -4.30 -1.84
CA ILE A 59 -3.44 -4.13 -2.52
C ILE A 59 -4.22 -5.43 -2.44
N VAL A 60 -5.46 -5.36 -1.97
CA VAL A 60 -6.36 -6.51 -1.89
C VAL A 60 -7.61 -6.24 -2.72
N HIS A 61 -7.84 -7.08 -3.72
CA HIS A 61 -9.04 -7.06 -4.54
C HIS A 61 -9.93 -8.26 -4.20
N ASN A 62 -11.14 -7.99 -3.74
CA ASN A 62 -12.13 -9.03 -3.44
C ASN A 62 -13.19 -9.08 -4.56
N TYR A 63 -13.15 -10.13 -5.37
CA TYR A 63 -14.11 -10.39 -6.45
C TYR A 63 -15.22 -11.37 -6.05
N GLY A 64 -15.40 -11.61 -4.76
CA GLY A 64 -16.38 -12.52 -4.21
C GLY A 64 -15.76 -13.79 -3.61
N PRO A 65 -16.58 -14.74 -3.14
CA PRO A 65 -16.13 -15.93 -2.42
C PRO A 65 -15.06 -16.71 -3.18
N GLY A 66 -13.89 -16.89 -2.58
CA GLY A 66 -12.77 -17.63 -3.15
C GLY A 66 -12.07 -16.96 -4.34
N ARG A 67 -12.28 -15.66 -4.54
CA ARG A 67 -11.67 -14.86 -5.61
C ARG A 67 -11.01 -13.60 -5.07
N THR A 68 -10.15 -13.76 -4.09
CA THR A 68 -9.33 -12.67 -3.56
C THR A 68 -7.98 -12.66 -4.28
N LEU A 69 -7.61 -11.49 -4.82
CA LEU A 69 -6.31 -11.24 -5.44
C LEU A 69 -5.54 -10.27 -4.54
N ILE A 70 -4.29 -10.62 -4.25
CA ILE A 70 -3.39 -9.82 -3.43
C ILE A 70 -2.17 -9.45 -4.28
N SER A 71 -1.80 -8.19 -4.24
CA SER A 71 -0.52 -7.70 -4.74
C SER A 71 0.18 -6.97 -3.61
N LEU A 72 1.45 -7.27 -3.39
CA LEU A 72 2.27 -6.57 -2.40
C LEU A 72 3.73 -6.55 -2.83
N HIS A 73 4.49 -5.66 -2.22
CA HIS A 73 5.94 -5.62 -2.34
C HIS A 73 6.56 -6.20 -1.07
N ALA A 74 7.54 -7.07 -1.23
CA ALA A 74 8.32 -7.65 -0.15
C ALA A 74 9.76 -7.16 -0.23
N GLU A 75 10.22 -6.52 0.83
CA GLU A 75 11.60 -6.07 0.95
C GLU A 75 12.51 -7.26 1.26
N VAL A 76 13.53 -7.44 0.45
CA VAL A 76 14.51 -8.53 0.58
C VAL A 76 15.94 -7.97 0.60
N PRO A 77 16.93 -8.66 1.22
CA PRO A 77 18.30 -8.20 1.19
C PRO A 77 18.86 -8.07 -0.23
N SER A 78 19.40 -6.90 -0.58
CA SER A 78 19.96 -6.63 -1.92
C SER A 78 21.21 -7.44 -2.26
N ASP A 79 21.88 -7.99 -1.26
CA ASP A 79 23.05 -8.87 -1.37
C ASP A 79 22.71 -10.36 -1.28
N GLY A 80 21.40 -10.68 -1.15
CA GLY A 80 20.91 -12.05 -1.10
C GLY A 80 21.04 -12.80 -2.42
N ASN A 81 21.05 -14.14 -2.36
CA ASN A 81 21.02 -14.96 -3.56
C ASN A 81 19.64 -14.90 -4.21
N ILE A 82 19.57 -14.41 -5.44
CA ILE A 82 18.32 -14.19 -6.16
C ILE A 82 17.47 -15.48 -6.32
N LEU A 83 18.10 -16.64 -6.50
CA LEU A 83 17.37 -17.90 -6.64
C LEU A 83 16.75 -18.33 -5.31
N THR A 84 17.46 -18.13 -4.21
CA THR A 84 16.95 -18.45 -2.87
C THR A 84 15.80 -17.49 -2.51
N LEU A 85 15.99 -16.19 -2.74
CA LEU A 85 14.97 -15.19 -2.48
C LEU A 85 13.69 -15.44 -3.31
N HIS A 86 13.86 -15.80 -4.59
CA HIS A 86 12.73 -16.16 -5.45
C HIS A 86 11.97 -17.39 -4.94
N ASP A 87 12.69 -18.42 -4.50
CA ASP A 87 12.08 -19.65 -3.94
C ASP A 87 11.31 -19.34 -2.64
N THR A 88 11.85 -18.43 -1.81
CA THR A 88 11.15 -17.92 -0.61
C THR A 88 9.85 -17.22 -1.00
N ILE A 89 9.87 -16.33 -2.00
CA ILE A 89 8.67 -15.64 -2.47
C ILE A 89 7.64 -16.61 -3.03
N ASP A 90 8.02 -17.56 -3.88
CA ASP A 90 7.12 -18.59 -4.39
C ASP A 90 6.47 -19.39 -3.25
N THR A 91 7.24 -19.71 -2.22
CA THR A 91 6.75 -20.41 -1.03
C THR A 91 5.71 -19.56 -0.29
N ILE A 92 5.96 -18.27 -0.10
CA ILE A 92 5.03 -17.33 0.53
C ILE A 92 3.72 -17.24 -0.27
N GLU A 93 3.80 -17.07 -1.60
CA GLU A 93 2.62 -17.00 -2.46
C GLU A 93 1.78 -18.30 -2.37
N HIS A 94 2.46 -19.44 -2.30
CA HIS A 94 1.80 -20.73 -2.13
C HIS A 94 1.14 -20.87 -0.75
N GLU A 95 1.79 -20.40 0.30
CA GLU A 95 1.26 -20.40 1.67
C GLU A 95 0.04 -19.48 1.81
N LEU A 96 0.10 -18.25 1.27
CA LEU A 96 -1.03 -17.33 1.22
C LEU A 96 -2.23 -17.97 0.49
N ARG A 97 -1.98 -18.65 -0.64
CA ARG A 97 -3.03 -19.36 -1.36
C ARG A 97 -3.65 -20.48 -0.53
N SER A 98 -2.84 -21.27 0.14
CA SER A 98 -3.32 -22.45 0.90
C SER A 98 -4.04 -22.07 2.18
N LYS A 99 -3.57 -21.05 2.90
CA LYS A 99 -4.11 -20.63 4.21
C LYS A 99 -5.25 -19.64 4.10
N LEU A 100 -5.18 -18.68 3.15
CA LEU A 100 -6.13 -17.58 3.02
C LEU A 100 -7.04 -17.70 1.78
N ASN A 101 -6.86 -18.76 0.98
CA ASN A 101 -7.63 -18.96 -0.24
C ASN A 101 -7.60 -17.76 -1.19
N CYS A 102 -6.45 -17.13 -1.34
CA CYS A 102 -6.22 -15.96 -2.19
C CYS A 102 -5.15 -16.26 -3.25
N ASN A 103 -5.16 -15.52 -4.35
CA ASN A 103 -4.05 -15.50 -5.29
C ASN A 103 -3.18 -14.29 -4.96
N ALA A 104 -1.93 -14.53 -4.56
CA ALA A 104 -0.97 -13.48 -4.29
C ALA A 104 0.03 -13.35 -5.44
N VAL A 105 0.46 -12.12 -5.71
CA VAL A 105 1.60 -11.77 -6.55
C VAL A 105 2.49 -10.86 -5.73
N ILE A 106 3.72 -11.28 -5.50
CA ILE A 106 4.67 -10.56 -4.65
C ILE A 106 5.81 -10.02 -5.51
N HIS A 107 5.96 -8.70 -5.51
CA HIS A 107 7.12 -8.04 -6.10
C HIS A 107 8.27 -8.02 -5.11
N MET A 108 9.44 -8.52 -5.51
CA MET A 108 10.64 -8.43 -4.67
C MET A 108 11.30 -7.05 -4.83
N ASP A 109 11.47 -6.34 -3.71
CA ASP A 109 12.23 -5.10 -3.65
C ASP A 109 13.56 -5.32 -2.92
N PRO A 110 14.68 -5.39 -3.66
CA PRO A 110 16.00 -5.50 -3.05
C PRO A 110 16.35 -4.20 -2.30
N VAL A 111 16.47 -4.26 -0.97
CA VAL A 111 16.77 -3.10 -0.13
C VAL A 111 18.12 -3.22 0.55
N SER A 112 18.81 -2.09 0.68
CA SER A 112 20.08 -1.94 1.40
C SER A 112 19.82 -1.07 2.64
N THR A 113 19.53 -1.71 3.77
CA THR A 113 19.13 -0.99 5.00
C THR A 113 20.29 -0.41 5.80
N ASN A 114 21.51 -0.98 5.67
CA ASN A 114 22.69 -0.59 6.44
C ASN A 114 23.79 0.09 5.59
N ASP A 115 23.49 0.45 4.37
CA ASP A 115 24.43 1.15 3.49
C ASP A 115 24.63 2.59 3.98
N PRO A 116 25.90 3.05 4.14
CA PRO A 116 26.21 4.43 4.55
C PRO A 116 25.57 5.50 3.67
N GLU A 117 25.42 5.23 2.38
CA GLU A 117 24.75 6.13 1.43
C GLU A 117 23.25 6.25 1.74
N THR A 118 22.58 5.12 2.01
CA THR A 118 21.16 5.10 2.43
C THR A 118 20.96 5.91 3.70
N LEU A 119 21.83 5.75 4.70
CA LEU A 119 21.76 6.52 5.95
C LEU A 119 21.99 8.01 5.73
N SER A 120 22.93 8.36 4.84
CA SER A 120 23.24 9.75 4.48
C SER A 120 22.04 10.42 3.79
N LEU A 121 21.48 9.77 2.77
CA LEU A 121 20.33 10.28 2.02
C LEU A 121 19.08 10.38 2.91
N LYS A 122 18.85 9.42 3.79
CA LYS A 122 17.78 9.49 4.79
C LYS A 122 17.92 10.72 5.69
N ALA A 123 19.12 11.00 6.19
CA ALA A 123 19.38 12.17 7.02
C ALA A 123 19.20 13.48 6.24
N GLU A 124 19.60 13.51 4.97
CA GLU A 124 19.44 14.67 4.08
C GLU A 124 17.98 14.96 3.79
N VAL A 125 17.17 13.95 3.39
CA VAL A 125 15.74 14.11 3.13
C VAL A 125 15.01 14.54 4.39
N LYS A 126 15.36 13.98 5.55
CA LYS A 126 14.82 14.43 6.83
C LYS A 126 15.12 15.91 7.09
N ALA A 127 16.35 16.36 6.85
CA ALA A 127 16.71 17.75 7.00
C ALA A 127 15.94 18.69 6.05
N TYR A 128 15.58 18.22 4.85
CA TYR A 128 14.71 18.98 3.94
C TYR A 128 13.28 19.11 4.49
N LEU A 129 12.71 18.02 5.02
CA LEU A 129 11.39 18.08 5.66
C LEU A 129 11.37 19.01 6.84
N ASP A 130 12.38 18.94 7.73
CA ASP A 130 12.51 19.81 8.90
C ASP A 130 12.65 21.29 8.52
N GLN A 131 13.21 21.61 7.35
CA GLN A 131 13.30 22.98 6.82
C GLN A 131 11.98 23.47 6.21
N ILE A 132 11.13 22.57 5.70
CA ILE A 132 9.79 22.91 5.21
C ILE A 132 8.90 23.18 6.43
N ASP A 133 8.74 22.23 7.31
CA ASP A 133 8.06 22.36 8.59
C ASP A 133 8.49 21.21 9.54
N PRO A 134 8.95 21.52 10.76
CA PRO A 134 9.31 20.51 11.76
C PRO A 134 8.17 19.57 12.19
N LYS A 135 6.93 19.86 11.80
CA LYS A 135 5.78 18.99 12.05
C LYS A 135 5.67 17.84 11.08
N LEU A 136 6.37 17.92 9.94
CA LEU A 136 6.43 16.82 8.98
C LEU A 136 7.38 15.74 9.50
N SER A 137 6.99 14.49 9.35
CA SER A 137 7.88 13.36 9.65
C SER A 137 7.97 12.39 8.50
N MET A 138 9.02 11.59 8.49
CA MET A 138 9.30 10.63 7.44
C MET A 138 9.38 9.22 8.04
N HIS A 139 8.72 8.26 7.37
CA HIS A 139 8.73 6.84 7.72
C HIS A 139 9.14 6.00 6.50
N ASP A 140 9.50 4.75 6.74
CA ASP A 140 9.74 3.70 5.74
C ASP A 140 10.70 4.08 4.59
N PHE A 141 11.75 4.87 4.93
CA PHE A 141 12.73 5.32 3.97
C PHE A 141 13.60 4.15 3.48
N ARG A 142 13.59 3.94 2.17
CA ARG A 142 14.38 2.92 1.47
C ARG A 142 14.88 3.41 0.12
N ILE A 143 15.94 2.79 -0.36
CA ILE A 143 16.55 3.07 -1.66
C ILE A 143 16.54 1.79 -2.49
N VAL A 144 15.99 1.89 -3.70
CA VAL A 144 16.07 0.83 -4.71
C VAL A 144 16.97 1.33 -5.84
N LYS A 145 18.19 0.76 -5.94
CA LYS A 145 19.17 1.13 -6.94
C LYS A 145 18.92 0.39 -8.24
N GLY A 146 18.60 1.12 -9.30
CA GLY A 146 18.55 0.62 -10.67
C GLY A 146 19.87 0.85 -11.43
N LEU A 147 19.96 0.36 -12.66
CA LEU A 147 21.12 0.56 -13.52
C LEU A 147 21.25 2.00 -14.07
N THR A 148 20.12 2.70 -14.16
CA THR A 148 20.01 4.03 -14.81
C THR A 148 19.47 5.11 -13.90
N HIS A 149 18.89 4.74 -12.78
CA HIS A 149 18.28 5.65 -11.81
C HIS A 149 18.20 5.00 -10.43
N THR A 150 18.04 5.82 -9.42
CA THR A 150 17.86 5.39 -8.03
C THR A 150 16.49 5.87 -7.55
N ASN A 151 15.67 4.95 -7.08
CA ASN A 151 14.37 5.28 -6.49
C ASN A 151 14.54 5.51 -4.98
N LEU A 152 14.12 6.68 -4.51
CA LEU A 152 13.95 6.98 -3.10
C LEU A 152 12.46 6.80 -2.78
N ILE A 153 12.15 5.89 -1.89
CA ILE A 153 10.78 5.56 -1.50
C ILE A 153 10.64 5.83 0.00
N PHE A 154 9.68 6.64 0.37
CA PHE A 154 9.42 6.99 1.77
C PHE A 154 8.03 7.61 1.94
N ASP A 155 7.48 7.48 3.13
CA ASP A 155 6.21 8.10 3.50
C ASP A 155 6.43 9.41 4.23
N ILE A 156 5.65 10.42 3.89
CA ILE A 156 5.61 11.69 4.60
C ILE A 156 4.32 11.76 5.43
N VAL A 157 4.45 11.89 6.73
CA VAL A 157 3.30 12.13 7.60
C VAL A 157 3.03 13.61 7.70
N VAL A 158 1.83 14.00 7.24
CA VAL A 158 1.34 15.39 7.25
C VAL A 158 0.24 15.49 8.31
N PRO A 159 0.26 16.50 9.20
CA PRO A 159 -0.82 16.74 10.16
C PRO A 159 -2.16 16.96 9.47
N TYR A 160 -3.28 16.49 10.09
CA TYR A 160 -4.63 16.55 9.51
C TYR A 160 -5.06 17.94 9.06
N ASP A 161 -4.74 18.99 9.82
CA ASP A 161 -5.09 20.40 9.52
C ASP A 161 -3.90 21.15 8.91
N TYR A 162 -3.07 20.49 8.10
CA TYR A 162 -1.91 21.13 7.50
C TYR A 162 -2.36 22.16 6.44
N PRO A 163 -1.78 23.39 6.43
CA PRO A 163 -2.29 24.50 5.58
C PRO A 163 -1.96 24.35 4.10
N VAL A 164 -1.10 23.38 3.74
CA VAL A 164 -0.64 23.11 2.37
C VAL A 164 -1.13 21.72 1.96
N SER A 165 -1.49 21.53 0.69
CA SER A 165 -1.93 20.22 0.21
C SER A 165 -0.82 19.19 0.25
N ASP A 166 -1.18 17.91 0.42
CA ASP A 166 -0.22 16.81 0.41
C ASP A 166 0.62 16.82 -0.87
N GLN A 167 0.01 17.13 -2.02
CA GLN A 167 0.70 17.21 -3.30
C GLN A 167 1.76 18.32 -3.33
N ASP A 168 1.46 19.49 -2.77
CA ASP A 168 2.43 20.61 -2.72
C ASP A 168 3.62 20.27 -1.81
N VAL A 169 3.40 19.50 -0.72
CA VAL A 169 4.47 18.98 0.14
C VAL A 169 5.36 18.02 -0.64
N VAL A 170 4.76 17.04 -1.32
CA VAL A 170 5.48 16.07 -2.16
C VAL A 170 6.30 16.77 -3.25
N ASP A 171 5.69 17.71 -3.97
CA ASP A 171 6.35 18.47 -5.04
C ASP A 171 7.54 19.29 -4.52
N SER A 172 7.39 19.91 -3.34
CA SER A 172 8.44 20.70 -2.70
C SER A 172 9.65 19.83 -2.31
N VAL A 173 9.40 18.67 -1.72
CA VAL A 173 10.44 17.71 -1.33
C VAL A 173 11.12 17.12 -2.56
N THR A 174 10.33 16.65 -3.53
CA THR A 174 10.83 16.08 -4.79
C THR A 174 11.73 17.05 -5.54
N LYS A 175 11.29 18.30 -5.70
CA LYS A 175 12.08 19.33 -6.35
C LYS A 175 13.42 19.57 -5.65
N ARG A 176 13.43 19.52 -4.34
CA ARG A 176 14.65 19.75 -3.55
C ARG A 176 15.63 18.60 -3.66
N ILE A 177 15.13 17.37 -3.64
CA ILE A 177 15.94 16.17 -3.87
C ILE A 177 16.54 16.21 -5.28
N GLN A 178 15.74 16.44 -6.32
CA GLN A 178 16.19 16.49 -7.70
C GLN A 178 17.19 17.61 -8.00
N MET A 179 17.19 18.71 -7.27
CA MET A 179 18.19 19.77 -7.40
C MET A 179 19.57 19.34 -6.96
N ASN A 180 19.65 18.46 -5.96
CA ASN A 180 20.92 17.99 -5.39
C ASN A 180 21.34 16.61 -5.94
N HIS A 181 20.38 15.83 -6.41
CA HIS A 181 20.53 14.48 -6.96
C HIS A 181 19.74 14.37 -8.28
N PRO A 182 20.28 14.87 -9.39
CA PRO A 182 19.57 14.92 -10.68
C PRO A 182 19.44 13.56 -11.40
N ASP A 183 20.11 12.50 -10.88
CA ASP A 183 20.23 11.17 -11.52
C ASP A 183 19.25 10.14 -10.89
#